data_1e3b6d48aff4cc40916e844cde2cfec4
#
_entry.id   1e3b6d48aff4cc40916e844cde2cfec4
#
_cell.length_a   1.000
_cell.length_b   1.000
_cell.length_c   1.000
_cell.angle_alpha   90.00
_cell.angle_beta   90.00
_cell.angle_gamma   90.00
#
_symmetry.space_group_name_H-M   'P 1'
#
loop_
_entity.id
_entity.type
_entity.pdbx_description
1 polymer ?
#
loop_
_entity_poly.entity_id
_entity_poly.type
_entity_poly.pdbx_seq_one_letter_code
_entity_poly.pdbx_strand_id
1 'polypeptide(L)'
;EKDWGRNFPQTWIWVQANHFPEHGVSLTASIARIPFYGRVFPGFIIGLLVNGRLYRFTTYLDAKLEEVAVDGEQVRIVVNNGKETLRITAVQGVTALLHAPTPGKGMVPRVKESVAAAVAVQLRDRTGTVLFEGESRFGGMEIEGDTEILQTG
;
A
#
# COMPACT_ATOMS: atom_id res chain seq x y z
N GLU A 1 -6.92 8.31 -7.98
CA GLU A 1 -7.87 8.11 -6.89
C GLU A 1 -8.18 9.45 -6.22
N LYS A 2 -9.41 9.64 -5.78
CA LYS A 2 -9.83 10.85 -5.05
C LYS A 2 -10.55 10.44 -3.79
N ASP A 3 -10.15 11.00 -2.66
CA ASP A 3 -10.85 10.88 -1.40
C ASP A 3 -11.62 12.17 -1.08
N TRP A 4 -12.84 12.02 -0.60
CA TRP A 4 -13.78 13.10 -0.30
C TRP A 4 -14.19 13.05 1.18
N GLY A 5 -13.23 12.95 2.06
CA GLY A 5 -13.46 12.91 3.50
C GLY A 5 -13.23 14.26 4.18
N ARG A 6 -13.84 14.45 5.34
CA ARG A 6 -13.51 15.54 6.26
C ARG A 6 -12.23 15.27 7.05
N ASN A 7 -11.84 14.00 7.14
CA ASN A 7 -10.68 13.51 7.87
C ASN A 7 -10.06 12.36 7.10
N PHE A 8 -8.74 12.30 7.07
CA PHE A 8 -7.99 11.12 6.69
C PHE A 8 -7.83 10.17 7.89
N PRO A 9 -7.54 8.89 7.65
CA PRO A 9 -7.05 8.00 8.70
C PRO A 9 -5.88 8.64 9.45
N GLN A 10 -5.68 8.26 10.70
CA GLN A 10 -4.53 8.77 11.47
C GLN A 10 -3.23 8.13 11.02
N THR A 11 -3.32 6.88 10.54
CA THR A 11 -2.18 6.07 10.10
C THR A 11 -2.53 5.33 8.83
N TRP A 12 -1.67 5.43 7.83
CA TRP A 12 -1.78 4.68 6.58
C TRP A 12 -0.43 4.47 5.91
N ILE A 13 -0.41 3.48 5.05
CA ILE A 13 0.61 3.23 4.04
C ILE A 13 -0.10 3.21 2.71
N TRP A 14 0.36 4.00 1.77
CA TRP A 14 -0.13 3.98 0.40
C TRP A 14 1.03 3.86 -0.57
N VAL A 15 0.88 2.94 -1.54
CA VAL A 15 1.85 2.70 -2.62
C VAL A 15 1.11 2.54 -3.93
N GLN A 16 1.58 3.23 -4.97
CA GLN A 16 1.08 3.07 -6.34
C GLN A 16 2.25 3.02 -7.32
N ALA A 17 2.23 2.08 -8.27
CA ALA A 17 3.27 1.96 -9.29
C ALA A 17 2.68 1.51 -10.63
N ASN A 18 3.04 2.23 -11.70
CA ASN A 18 2.57 1.99 -13.06
C ASN A 18 3.71 1.92 -14.09
N HIS A 19 4.94 2.21 -13.68
CA HIS A 19 6.10 2.29 -14.55
C HIS A 19 6.97 1.02 -14.43
N PHE A 20 6.34 -0.12 -14.64
CA PHE A 20 7.05 -1.38 -14.79
C PHE A 20 7.59 -1.50 -16.23
N PRO A 21 8.75 -2.19 -16.45
CA PRO A 21 9.25 -2.46 -17.79
C PRO A 21 8.25 -3.24 -18.66
N GLU A 22 7.48 -4.11 -18.05
CA GLU A 22 6.40 -4.85 -18.71
C GLU A 22 5.15 -3.99 -18.85
N HIS A 23 4.64 -3.87 -20.07
CA HIS A 23 3.44 -3.09 -20.37
C HIS A 23 2.19 -3.68 -19.74
N GLY A 24 1.27 -2.83 -19.29
CA GLY A 24 0.00 -3.27 -18.73
C GLY A 24 0.09 -3.79 -17.31
N VAL A 25 1.20 -3.52 -16.62
CA VAL A 25 1.35 -3.81 -15.20
C VAL A 25 1.09 -2.56 -14.36
N SER A 26 0.27 -2.68 -13.34
CA SER A 26 0.06 -1.63 -12.35
C SER A 26 -0.24 -2.21 -10.96
N LEU A 27 0.25 -1.52 -9.95
CA LEU A 27 0.05 -1.82 -8.54
C LEU A 27 -0.67 -0.66 -7.86
N THR A 28 -1.61 -0.95 -7.00
CA THR A 28 -2.08 -0.05 -5.93
C THR A 28 -2.15 -0.83 -4.63
N ALA A 29 -1.68 -0.25 -3.55
CA ALA A 29 -1.74 -0.81 -2.21
C ALA A 29 -2.10 0.29 -1.22
N SER A 30 -3.12 0.06 -0.42
CA SER A 30 -3.54 0.95 0.66
C SER A 30 -3.81 0.12 1.90
N ILE A 31 -3.13 0.46 3.00
CA ILE A 31 -3.32 -0.13 4.32
C ILE A 31 -3.56 1.02 5.28
N ALA A 32 -4.64 0.97 6.05
CA ALA A 32 -4.98 2.04 6.98
C ALA A 32 -5.65 1.49 8.24
N ARG A 33 -5.58 2.25 9.32
CA ARG A 33 -6.42 2.00 10.50
C ARG A 33 -7.83 2.50 10.26
N ILE A 34 -8.77 1.57 10.23
CA ILE A 34 -10.18 1.85 9.96
C ILE A 34 -10.99 1.71 11.25
N PRO A 35 -11.68 2.78 11.71
CA PRO A 35 -12.62 2.69 12.80
C PRO A 35 -13.91 2.01 12.30
N PHE A 36 -14.37 0.98 13.01
CA PHE A 36 -15.60 0.27 12.70
C PHE A 36 -16.30 -0.18 14.00
N TYR A 37 -17.51 0.31 14.26
CA TYR A 37 -18.31 -0.01 15.44
C TYR A 37 -17.55 0.07 16.78
N GLY A 38 -16.79 1.15 16.99
CA GLY A 38 -16.04 1.37 18.25
C GLY A 38 -14.75 0.55 18.38
N ARG A 39 -14.41 -0.24 17.36
CA ARG A 39 -13.13 -0.94 17.26
C ARG A 39 -12.31 -0.34 16.13
N VAL A 40 -11.01 -0.56 16.18
CA VAL A 40 -10.11 -0.14 15.09
C VAL A 40 -9.35 -1.38 14.63
N PHE A 41 -9.32 -1.59 13.32
CA PHE A 41 -8.58 -2.72 12.73
C PHE A 41 -7.77 -2.25 11.51
N PRO A 42 -6.69 -2.94 11.14
CA PRO A 42 -5.99 -2.69 9.89
C PRO A 42 -6.86 -3.17 8.72
N GLY A 43 -7.39 -2.23 7.95
CA GLY A 43 -8.06 -2.52 6.69
C GLY A 43 -7.11 -2.31 5.52
N PHE A 44 -7.23 -3.12 4.48
CA PHE A 44 -6.40 -2.98 3.30
C PHE A 44 -7.14 -3.30 2.00
N ILE A 45 -6.70 -2.61 0.94
CA ILE A 45 -7.10 -2.84 -0.45
C ILE A 45 -5.82 -2.84 -1.27
N ILE A 46 -5.49 -3.98 -1.88
CA ILE A 46 -4.33 -4.14 -2.72
C ILE A 46 -4.75 -4.80 -4.03
N GLY A 47 -4.33 -4.21 -5.14
CA GLY A 47 -4.58 -4.71 -6.48
C GLY A 47 -3.32 -4.69 -7.31
N LEU A 48 -3.02 -5.81 -7.97
CA LEU A 48 -1.97 -5.93 -8.97
C LEU A 48 -2.61 -6.35 -10.31
N LEU A 49 -2.50 -5.50 -11.31
CA LEU A 49 -2.86 -5.81 -12.69
C LEU A 49 -1.63 -6.32 -13.43
N VAL A 50 -1.73 -7.49 -14.04
CA VAL A 50 -0.70 -8.08 -14.90
C VAL A 50 -1.37 -8.71 -16.11
N ASN A 51 -0.98 -8.35 -17.31
CA ASN A 51 -1.48 -8.92 -18.57
C ASN A 51 -3.02 -8.96 -18.65
N GLY A 52 -3.69 -7.88 -18.22
CA GLY A 52 -5.14 -7.77 -18.21
C GLY A 52 -5.86 -8.54 -17.08
N ARG A 53 -5.14 -9.30 -16.25
CA ARG A 53 -5.68 -9.98 -15.09
C ARG A 53 -5.44 -9.17 -13.82
N LEU A 54 -6.52 -8.87 -13.08
CA LEU A 54 -6.46 -8.19 -11.80
C LEU A 54 -6.42 -9.19 -10.64
N TYR A 55 -5.32 -9.19 -9.91
CA TYR A 55 -5.16 -9.91 -8.65
C TYR A 55 -5.54 -8.99 -7.49
N ARG A 56 -6.53 -9.42 -6.67
CA ARG A 56 -7.09 -8.62 -5.58
C ARG A 56 -6.80 -9.24 -4.24
N PHE A 57 -6.35 -8.39 -3.32
CA PHE A 57 -6.10 -8.74 -1.93
C PHE A 57 -6.75 -7.65 -1.07
N THR A 58 -7.86 -7.99 -0.44
CA THR A 58 -8.64 -7.01 0.29
C THR A 58 -9.22 -7.63 1.55
N THR A 59 -9.36 -6.84 2.59
CA THR A 59 -9.95 -7.28 3.87
C THR A 59 -11.34 -7.90 3.66
N TYR A 60 -12.16 -7.33 2.79
CA TYR A 60 -13.54 -7.79 2.53
C TYR A 60 -13.65 -9.02 1.60
N LEU A 61 -12.53 -9.52 1.06
CA LEU A 61 -12.45 -10.78 0.31
C LEU A 61 -11.63 -11.83 1.06
N ASP A 62 -11.56 -11.72 2.38
CA ASP A 62 -10.87 -12.65 3.28
C ASP A 62 -9.36 -12.83 3.02
N ALA A 63 -8.73 -11.87 2.33
CA ALA A 63 -7.29 -11.88 2.20
C ALA A 63 -6.63 -11.61 3.55
N LYS A 64 -5.46 -12.20 3.77
CA LYS A 64 -4.67 -12.06 4.99
C LYS A 64 -3.47 -11.18 4.74
N LEU A 65 -3.28 -10.22 5.61
CA LEU A 65 -2.07 -9.41 5.69
C LEU A 65 -1.07 -10.19 6.55
N GLU A 66 -0.10 -10.84 5.91
CA GLU A 66 0.88 -11.73 6.57
C GLU A 66 2.05 -10.94 7.15
N GLU A 67 2.46 -9.87 6.46
CA GLU A 67 3.55 -8.99 6.92
C GLU A 67 3.25 -7.54 6.54
N VAL A 68 3.43 -6.65 7.48
CA VAL A 68 3.66 -5.22 7.26
C VAL A 68 4.83 -4.82 8.14
N ALA A 69 5.92 -4.41 7.52
CA ALA A 69 7.10 -3.91 8.21
C ALA A 69 7.50 -2.56 7.62
N VAL A 70 7.74 -1.60 8.49
CA VAL A 70 8.24 -0.26 8.14
C VAL A 70 9.58 -0.07 8.82
N ASP A 71 10.60 0.20 8.02
CA ASP A 71 11.96 0.48 8.48
C ASP A 71 12.46 1.77 7.80
N GLY A 72 12.33 2.89 8.50
CA GLY A 72 12.60 4.21 7.96
C GLY A 72 11.73 4.52 6.75
N GLU A 73 12.36 4.63 5.58
CA GLU A 73 11.71 4.94 4.30
C GLU A 73 11.28 3.68 3.52
N GLN A 74 11.57 2.49 4.05
CA GLN A 74 11.23 1.22 3.42
C GLN A 74 9.98 0.60 4.03
N VAL A 75 9.12 0.07 3.17
CA VAL A 75 7.96 -0.73 3.54
C VAL A 75 8.05 -2.09 2.89
N ARG A 76 7.77 -3.15 3.66
CA ARG A 76 7.54 -4.51 3.16
C ARG A 76 6.12 -4.91 3.49
N ILE A 77 5.42 -5.47 2.50
CA ILE A 77 4.05 -5.96 2.63
C ILE A 77 4.01 -7.38 2.05
N VAL A 78 3.44 -8.31 2.79
CA VAL A 78 3.11 -9.65 2.30
C VAL A 78 1.63 -9.89 2.52
N VAL A 79 0.92 -10.21 1.45
CA VAL A 79 -0.53 -10.45 1.49
C VAL A 79 -0.90 -11.70 0.70
N ASN A 80 -1.86 -12.45 1.22
CA ASN A 80 -2.31 -13.73 0.67
C ASN A 80 -3.83 -13.76 0.55
N ASN A 81 -4.37 -14.20 -0.59
CA ASN A 81 -5.80 -14.33 -0.82
C ASN A 81 -6.28 -15.80 -0.87
N GLY A 82 -5.44 -16.74 -0.41
CA GLY A 82 -5.72 -18.17 -0.43
C GLY A 82 -5.36 -18.88 -1.75
N LYS A 83 -5.08 -18.12 -2.81
CA LYS A 83 -4.66 -18.64 -4.12
C LYS A 83 -3.29 -18.13 -4.51
N GLU A 84 -3.05 -16.87 -4.27
CA GLU A 84 -1.81 -16.17 -4.60
C GLU A 84 -1.28 -15.44 -3.37
N THR A 85 0.06 -15.30 -3.32
CA THR A 85 0.78 -14.45 -2.36
C THR A 85 1.48 -13.35 -3.14
N LEU A 86 1.25 -12.10 -2.70
CA LEU A 86 1.91 -10.92 -3.24
C LEU A 86 2.87 -10.36 -2.19
N ARG A 87 4.12 -10.16 -2.60
CA ARG A 87 5.16 -9.43 -1.85
C ARG A 87 5.39 -8.09 -2.51
N ILE A 88 5.42 -7.04 -1.71
CA ILE A 88 5.70 -5.67 -2.14
C ILE A 88 6.83 -5.15 -1.25
N THR A 89 7.88 -4.63 -1.87
CA THR A 89 8.90 -3.83 -1.19
C THR A 89 8.90 -2.47 -1.85
N ALA A 90 8.69 -1.42 -1.06
CA ALA A 90 8.71 -0.05 -1.55
C ALA A 90 9.70 0.78 -0.73
N VAL A 91 10.52 1.58 -1.41
CA VAL A 91 11.46 2.51 -0.78
C VAL A 91 11.10 3.91 -1.24
N GLN A 92 10.81 4.77 -0.28
CA GLN A 92 10.45 6.16 -0.54
C GLN A 92 11.65 6.91 -1.13
N GLY A 93 11.41 7.65 -2.20
CA GLY A 93 12.40 8.54 -2.80
C GLY A 93 12.27 9.97 -2.26
N VAL A 94 12.64 10.94 -3.09
CA VAL A 94 12.45 12.36 -2.75
C VAL A 94 10.97 12.62 -2.44
N THR A 95 10.71 13.34 -1.34
CA THR A 95 9.36 13.62 -0.86
C THR A 95 9.01 15.10 -0.95
N ALA A 96 7.72 15.38 -1.15
CA ALA A 96 7.10 16.68 -0.94
C ALA A 96 6.15 16.63 0.25
N LEU A 97 6.07 17.75 0.98
CA LEU A 97 5.14 17.86 2.11
C LEU A 97 3.81 18.43 1.62
N LEU A 98 2.77 17.61 1.67
CA LEU A 98 1.42 17.97 1.24
C LEU A 98 0.54 18.36 2.43
N HIS A 99 -0.49 19.19 2.13
CA HIS A 99 -1.53 19.52 3.10
C HIS A 99 -2.60 18.43 3.14
N ALA A 100 -2.97 18.01 4.34
CA ALA A 100 -4.05 17.06 4.56
C ALA A 100 -5.04 17.57 5.63
N PRO A 101 -6.32 17.17 5.54
CA PRO A 101 -7.32 17.54 6.53
C PRO A 101 -6.99 16.90 7.88
N THR A 102 -7.01 17.74 8.92
CA THR A 102 -6.73 17.30 10.30
C THR A 102 -7.89 17.74 11.19
N PRO A 103 -8.43 16.85 12.04
CA PRO A 103 -9.54 17.19 12.93
C PRO A 103 -9.26 18.43 13.75
N GLY A 104 -10.17 19.42 13.67
CA GLY A 104 -10.09 20.68 14.41
C GLY A 104 -9.03 21.68 13.93
N LYS A 105 -8.21 21.33 12.94
CA LYS A 105 -7.12 22.20 12.43
C LYS A 105 -7.25 22.56 10.95
N GLY A 106 -8.21 21.94 10.23
CA GLY A 106 -8.35 22.14 8.79
C GLY A 106 -7.21 21.49 7.98
N MET A 107 -6.82 22.13 6.87
CA MET A 107 -5.73 21.69 6.00
C MET A 107 -4.38 22.13 6.58
N VAL A 108 -3.56 21.18 6.98
CA VAL A 108 -2.21 21.43 7.51
C VAL A 108 -1.16 20.64 6.74
N PRO A 109 0.09 21.14 6.61
CA PRO A 109 1.18 20.38 6.01
C PRO A 109 1.48 19.18 6.91
N ARG A 110 1.29 17.97 6.37
CA ARG A 110 1.35 16.75 7.17
C ARG A 110 1.90 15.56 6.40
N VAL A 111 1.43 15.32 5.17
CA VAL A 111 1.73 14.11 4.44
C VAL A 111 3.00 14.25 3.63
N LYS A 112 3.96 13.37 3.86
CA LYS A 112 5.15 13.24 3.01
C LYS A 112 4.87 12.27 1.88
N GLU A 113 4.62 12.80 0.68
CA GLU A 113 4.42 12.00 -0.53
C GLU A 113 5.70 11.96 -1.36
N SER A 114 6.05 10.78 -1.86
CA SER A 114 7.03 10.58 -2.91
C SER A 114 6.33 10.16 -4.19
N VAL A 115 6.79 10.69 -5.33
CA VAL A 115 6.40 10.22 -6.68
C VAL A 115 7.57 9.51 -7.39
N ALA A 116 8.65 9.29 -6.66
CA ALA A 116 9.88 8.65 -7.13
C ALA A 116 10.26 7.44 -6.27
N ALA A 117 9.28 6.77 -5.67
CA ALA A 117 9.53 5.56 -4.91
C ALA A 117 9.96 4.40 -5.82
N ALA A 118 10.94 3.64 -5.37
CA ALA A 118 11.29 2.36 -5.97
C ALA A 118 10.35 1.28 -5.41
N VAL A 119 9.66 0.56 -6.29
CA VAL A 119 8.66 -0.44 -5.90
C VAL A 119 8.96 -1.75 -6.59
N ALA A 120 9.32 -2.78 -5.81
CA ALA A 120 9.50 -4.15 -6.25
C ALA A 120 8.27 -4.99 -5.87
N VAL A 121 7.82 -5.84 -6.79
CA VAL A 121 6.70 -6.75 -6.56
C VAL A 121 7.05 -8.16 -7.00
N GLN A 122 6.56 -9.15 -6.25
CA GLN A 122 6.62 -10.55 -6.63
C GLN A 122 5.28 -11.23 -6.31
N LEU A 123 4.65 -11.78 -7.32
CA LEU A 123 3.43 -12.55 -7.23
C LEU A 123 3.73 -14.04 -7.39
N ARG A 124 3.26 -14.85 -6.47
CA ARG A 124 3.38 -16.32 -6.52
C ARG A 124 2.02 -16.97 -6.39
N ASP A 125 1.86 -18.12 -7.03
CA ASP A 125 0.73 -19.00 -6.76
C ASP A 125 0.94 -19.81 -5.46
N ARG A 126 -0.06 -20.57 -5.06
CA ARG A 126 -0.01 -21.41 -3.84
C ARG A 126 1.01 -22.55 -3.88
N THR A 127 1.55 -22.88 -5.07
CA THR A 127 2.63 -23.86 -5.21
C THR A 127 4.02 -23.23 -5.07
N GLY A 128 4.07 -21.88 -4.97
CA GLY A 128 5.31 -21.11 -4.91
C GLY A 128 5.85 -20.71 -6.28
N THR A 129 5.15 -21.05 -7.38
CA THR A 129 5.55 -20.65 -8.74
C THR A 129 5.40 -19.13 -8.89
N VAL A 130 6.43 -18.47 -9.41
CA VAL A 130 6.40 -17.03 -9.70
C VAL A 130 5.51 -16.79 -10.92
N LEU A 131 4.41 -16.03 -10.72
CA LEU A 131 3.50 -15.61 -11.77
C LEU A 131 3.90 -14.27 -12.37
N PHE A 132 4.51 -13.40 -11.56
CA PHE A 132 5.06 -12.12 -11.98
C PHE A 132 6.14 -11.65 -10.99
N GLU A 133 7.16 -11.00 -11.51
CA GLU A 133 8.17 -10.28 -10.75
C GLU A 133 8.62 -9.05 -11.54
N GLY A 134 8.68 -7.89 -10.89
CA GLY A 134 9.06 -6.66 -11.57
C GLY A 134 9.33 -5.50 -10.60
N GLU A 135 9.99 -4.48 -11.13
CA GLU A 135 10.35 -3.27 -10.39
C GLU A 135 9.90 -2.03 -11.15
N SER A 136 9.41 -1.05 -10.41
CA SER A 136 9.09 0.31 -10.88
C SER A 136 9.91 1.32 -10.10
N ARG A 137 10.47 2.33 -10.80
CA ARG A 137 11.29 3.40 -10.18
C ARG A 137 10.56 4.72 -9.98
N PHE A 138 9.29 4.79 -10.37
CA PHE A 138 8.47 6.00 -10.31
C PHE A 138 7.13 5.67 -9.69
N GLY A 139 7.17 5.20 -8.42
CA GLY A 139 5.99 4.94 -7.62
C GLY A 139 5.56 6.15 -6.81
N GLY A 140 4.26 6.29 -6.58
CA GLY A 140 3.70 7.11 -5.53
C GLY A 140 3.79 6.36 -4.19
N MET A 141 4.19 7.04 -3.12
CA MET A 141 4.27 6.41 -1.79
C MET A 141 4.05 7.43 -0.68
N GLU A 142 3.22 7.04 0.27
CA GLU A 142 2.97 7.74 1.52
C GLU A 142 3.13 6.78 2.70
N ILE A 143 3.79 7.24 3.74
CA ILE A 143 3.86 6.59 5.06
C ILE A 143 3.48 7.65 6.07
N GLU A 144 2.38 7.46 6.79
CA GLU A 144 1.88 8.49 7.69
C GLU A 144 1.41 7.91 9.02
N GLY A 145 1.71 8.65 10.09
CA GLY A 145 1.31 8.35 11.45
C GLY A 145 2.16 7.27 12.12
N ASP A 146 1.65 6.70 13.20
CA ASP A 146 2.30 5.63 13.96
C ASP A 146 2.07 4.29 13.25
N THR A 147 3.04 3.91 12.41
CA THR A 147 2.95 2.69 11.59
C THR A 147 3.23 1.40 12.38
N GLU A 148 3.75 1.48 13.59
CA GLU A 148 3.94 0.29 14.44
C GLU A 148 2.62 -0.43 14.68
N ILE A 149 1.51 0.31 14.73
CA ILE A 149 0.16 -0.23 14.89
C ILE A 149 -0.41 -0.92 13.65
N LEU A 150 0.24 -0.79 12.49
CA LEU A 150 -0.10 -1.51 11.25
C LEU A 150 0.79 -2.73 11.06
N GLN A 151 1.92 -2.80 11.77
CA GLN A 151 2.87 -3.89 11.63
C GLN A 151 2.26 -5.18 12.17
N THR A 152 2.48 -6.25 11.42
CA THR A 152 2.15 -7.61 11.83
C THR A 152 3.46 -8.29 12.23
N GLY A 153 3.56 -8.68 13.48
CA GLY A 153 4.68 -9.44 14.01
C GLY A 153 4.51 -10.94 13.77
#